data_5e853d114d82ef55e660ddff2bad9da1
#
_entry.id   5e853d114d82ef55e660ddff2bad9da1
#
_cell.length_a   1.000
_cell.length_b   1.000
_cell.length_c   1.000
_cell.angle_alpha   90.00
_cell.angle_beta   90.00
_cell.angle_gamma   90.00
#
_symmetry.space_group_name_H-M   'P 1'
#
loop_
_entity.id
_entity.type
_entity.pdbx_description
1 polymer ?
#
loop_
_entity_poly.entity_id
_entity_poly.type
_entity_poly.pdbx_seq_one_letter_code
_entity_poly.pdbx_strand_id
1 'polypeptide(L)'
;MLLFLALALFGPVQPTQADISPRAVAAARALEARYHDAKTLEAIFLERYSDSHEGLQAESGKVYFSRPGRMRWEYEAPEQKLFVSDGKTVWFYVPSDHTVTRAPMKQSTDWRTPLALLTGKAKLSQLCEKLDISANPPGKQGNIVLSCRPRGEKATKDAAGDNLEASIAPIDEQFDEVLLELDPESGELADVRVLQPGGIELEYRFGNWQANLPLAESLFHFQAPSGVAIVEQPK
;
A
#
# COMPACT_ATOMS: atom_id res chain seq x y z
N MET A 1 -53.33 20.84 39.57
CA MET A 1 -52.87 19.80 38.62
C MET A 1 -51.83 20.47 37.73
N LEU A 2 -50.55 20.41 38.15
CA LEU A 2 -49.42 21.07 37.44
C LEU A 2 -48.84 20.07 36.45
N LEU A 3 -48.85 20.43 35.16
CA LEU A 3 -48.27 19.68 34.08
C LEU A 3 -46.78 20.10 33.93
N PHE A 4 -45.85 19.19 34.27
CA PHE A 4 -44.43 19.41 33.99
C PHE A 4 -44.12 19.00 32.54
N LEU A 5 -43.79 19.98 31.73
CA LEU A 5 -43.32 19.81 30.35
C LEU A 5 -41.81 19.52 30.39
N ALA A 6 -41.43 18.26 30.17
CA ALA A 6 -40.01 17.88 30.06
C ALA A 6 -39.48 18.29 28.67
N LEU A 7 -38.62 19.29 28.63
CA LEU A 7 -37.93 19.74 27.43
C LEU A 7 -36.68 18.81 27.20
N ALA A 8 -36.77 17.90 26.24
CA ALA A 8 -35.66 17.07 25.83
C ALA A 8 -34.63 17.90 25.05
N LEU A 9 -33.46 18.15 25.64
CA LEU A 9 -32.33 18.80 24.99
C LEU A 9 -31.65 17.78 24.07
N PHE A 10 -31.96 17.81 22.78
CA PHE A 10 -31.14 17.18 21.75
C PHE A 10 -29.90 18.06 21.54
N GLY A 11 -28.77 17.65 22.11
CA GLY A 11 -27.47 18.23 21.77
C GLY A 11 -27.10 17.90 20.32
N PRO A 12 -26.42 18.81 19.60
CA PRO A 12 -25.93 18.54 18.25
C PRO A 12 -24.93 17.38 18.32
N VAL A 13 -25.16 16.33 17.52
CA VAL A 13 -24.18 15.28 17.26
C VAL A 13 -23.05 15.94 16.46
N GLN A 14 -21.92 16.17 17.11
CA GLN A 14 -20.73 16.65 16.44
C GLN A 14 -20.21 15.53 15.53
N PRO A 15 -19.89 15.82 14.24
CA PRO A 15 -19.22 14.84 13.39
C PRO A 15 -17.87 14.50 14.01
N THR A 16 -17.63 13.22 14.25
CA THR A 16 -16.34 12.68 14.69
C THR A 16 -15.29 13.11 13.68
N GLN A 17 -14.43 14.04 14.08
CA GLN A 17 -13.23 14.42 13.35
C GLN A 17 -12.37 13.15 13.21
N ALA A 18 -11.85 12.88 12.02
CA ALA A 18 -10.93 11.75 11.79
C ALA A 18 -9.81 11.79 12.85
N ASP A 19 -9.70 10.73 13.65
CA ASP A 19 -8.75 10.63 14.77
C ASP A 19 -7.32 10.46 14.22
N ILE A 20 -6.69 11.58 13.85
CA ILE A 20 -5.29 11.60 13.42
C ILE A 20 -4.44 12.09 14.59
N SER A 21 -3.65 11.19 15.14
CA SER A 21 -2.71 11.50 16.24
C SER A 21 -1.60 12.44 15.78
N PRO A 22 -1.30 13.53 16.53
CA PRO A 22 -0.18 14.43 16.20
C PRO A 22 1.17 13.72 16.08
N ARG A 23 1.41 12.69 16.89
CA ARG A 23 2.62 11.85 16.80
C ARG A 23 2.65 11.05 15.52
N ALA A 24 1.53 10.49 15.10
CA ALA A 24 1.44 9.77 13.85
C ALA A 24 1.69 10.70 12.65
N VAL A 25 1.17 11.93 12.68
CA VAL A 25 1.44 12.95 11.66
C VAL A 25 2.93 13.28 11.60
N ALA A 26 3.60 13.42 12.75
CA ALA A 26 5.04 13.71 12.78
C ALA A 26 5.86 12.56 12.19
N ALA A 27 5.55 11.32 12.54
CA ALA A 27 6.21 10.14 12.02
C ALA A 27 5.93 9.94 10.50
N ALA A 28 4.69 10.16 10.05
CA ALA A 28 4.36 10.13 8.63
C ALA A 28 5.13 11.19 7.84
N ARG A 29 5.28 12.39 8.38
CA ARG A 29 6.09 13.45 7.76
C ARG A 29 7.57 13.09 7.70
N ALA A 30 8.12 12.44 8.73
CA ALA A 30 9.50 11.98 8.73
C ALA A 30 9.73 10.93 7.63
N LEU A 31 8.84 9.95 7.51
CA LEU A 31 8.85 8.97 6.42
C LEU A 31 8.76 9.65 5.04
N GLU A 32 7.80 10.54 4.86
CA GLU A 32 7.63 11.26 3.59
C GLU A 32 8.87 12.11 3.26
N ALA A 33 9.43 12.83 4.24
CA ALA A 33 10.62 13.67 4.07
C ALA A 33 11.86 12.85 3.70
N ARG A 34 12.03 11.66 4.32
CA ARG A 34 13.16 10.76 4.03
C ARG A 34 13.29 10.43 2.55
N TYR A 35 12.13 10.26 1.89
CA TYR A 35 12.10 9.86 0.49
C TYR A 35 11.71 11.00 -0.46
N HIS A 36 11.40 12.20 0.04
CA HIS A 36 10.86 13.32 -0.74
C HIS A 36 11.74 13.69 -1.95
N ASP A 37 13.04 13.81 -1.76
CA ASP A 37 13.97 14.28 -2.79
C ASP A 37 14.60 13.13 -3.59
N ALA A 38 14.27 11.89 -3.25
CA ALA A 38 14.77 10.74 -3.98
C ALA A 38 14.07 10.64 -5.35
N LYS A 39 14.86 10.71 -6.42
CA LYS A 39 14.38 10.46 -7.80
C LYS A 39 14.20 8.97 -8.05
N THR A 40 15.11 8.18 -7.51
CA THR A 40 15.14 6.72 -7.58
C THR A 40 15.44 6.14 -6.22
N LEU A 41 14.91 4.95 -5.95
CA LEU A 41 15.18 4.17 -4.74
C LEU A 41 15.41 2.71 -5.14
N GLU A 42 16.32 2.06 -4.42
CA GLU A 42 16.54 0.62 -4.47
C GLU A 42 16.59 0.07 -3.04
N ALA A 43 16.03 -1.13 -2.83
CA ALA A 43 16.18 -1.89 -1.60
C ALA A 43 16.17 -3.38 -1.88
N ILE A 44 16.70 -4.17 -0.95
CA ILE A 44 16.37 -5.59 -0.85
C ILE A 44 15.10 -5.75 -0.05
N PHE A 45 14.33 -6.79 -0.33
CA PHE A 45 13.13 -7.11 0.44
C PHE A 45 13.06 -8.59 0.80
N LEU A 46 12.40 -8.87 1.92
CA LEU A 46 11.89 -10.16 2.31
C LEU A 46 10.38 -10.03 2.47
N GLU A 47 9.64 -10.72 1.63
CA GLU A 47 8.19 -10.84 1.73
C GLU A 47 7.84 -12.09 2.54
N ARG A 48 6.84 -11.97 3.41
CA ARG A 48 6.24 -13.10 4.13
C ARG A 48 4.74 -13.03 3.97
N TYR A 49 4.19 -14.08 3.41
CA TYR A 49 2.74 -14.30 3.35
C TYR A 49 2.36 -15.30 4.42
N SER A 50 1.37 -14.96 5.21
CA SER A 50 0.82 -15.81 6.27
C SER A 50 -0.70 -15.86 6.16
N ASP A 51 -1.22 -17.05 6.15
CA ASP A 51 -2.66 -17.30 6.16
C ASP A 51 -2.93 -18.54 7.03
N SER A 52 -4.14 -18.62 7.58
CA SER A 52 -4.55 -19.69 8.50
C SER A 52 -4.63 -21.07 7.83
N HIS A 53 -4.65 -21.15 6.50
CA HIS A 53 -4.86 -22.38 5.73
C HIS A 53 -3.58 -22.86 5.03
N GLU A 54 -2.82 -21.95 4.44
CA GLU A 54 -1.64 -22.26 3.63
C GLU A 54 -0.33 -22.17 4.40
N GLY A 55 -0.37 -21.58 5.60
CA GLY A 55 0.80 -21.41 6.44
C GLY A 55 1.68 -20.23 6.03
N LEU A 56 2.98 -20.31 6.34
CA LEU A 56 3.94 -19.26 6.09
C LEU A 56 4.73 -19.52 4.81
N GLN A 57 4.64 -18.62 3.87
CA GLN A 57 5.49 -18.57 2.68
C GLN A 57 6.44 -17.37 2.79
N ALA A 58 7.65 -17.51 2.24
CA ALA A 58 8.63 -16.43 2.24
C ALA A 58 9.29 -16.31 0.87
N GLU A 59 9.37 -15.09 0.37
CA GLU A 59 10.00 -14.73 -0.90
C GLU A 59 10.95 -13.55 -0.70
N SER A 60 11.98 -13.44 -1.52
CA SER A 60 12.94 -12.35 -1.39
C SER A 60 13.45 -11.88 -2.74
N GLY A 61 13.96 -10.65 -2.77
CA GLY A 61 14.46 -10.06 -3.98
C GLY A 61 14.86 -8.61 -3.83
N LYS A 62 14.77 -7.88 -4.94
CA LYS A 62 15.09 -6.45 -5.02
C LYS A 62 13.90 -5.65 -5.49
N VAL A 63 13.78 -4.45 -4.96
CA VAL A 63 12.75 -3.51 -5.39
C VAL A 63 13.39 -2.20 -5.82
N TYR A 64 12.85 -1.65 -6.90
CA TYR A 64 13.27 -0.38 -7.48
C TYR A 64 12.05 0.54 -7.61
N PHE A 65 12.25 1.80 -7.25
CA PHE A 65 11.26 2.85 -7.46
C PHE A 65 11.87 3.97 -8.28
N SER A 66 11.08 4.54 -9.18
CA SER A 66 11.46 5.72 -9.93
C SER A 66 10.29 6.68 -10.03
N ARG A 67 10.50 7.93 -9.64
CA ARG A 67 9.47 8.96 -9.73
C ARG A 67 9.22 9.42 -11.16
N PRO A 68 7.95 9.74 -11.49
CA PRO A 68 6.75 9.54 -10.69
C PRO A 68 6.09 8.16 -10.94
N GLY A 69 5.84 7.41 -9.86
CA GLY A 69 4.93 6.27 -9.89
C GLY A 69 5.39 4.98 -10.55
N ARG A 70 6.66 4.87 -10.90
CA ARG A 70 7.23 3.66 -11.49
C ARG A 70 7.84 2.79 -10.40
N MET A 71 7.67 1.47 -10.52
CA MET A 71 8.27 0.48 -9.63
C MET A 71 8.54 -0.82 -10.35
N ARG A 72 9.51 -1.56 -9.83
CA ARG A 72 9.90 -2.89 -10.28
C ARG A 72 10.28 -3.73 -9.09
N TRP A 73 9.69 -4.93 -8.98
CA TRP A 73 10.00 -5.92 -7.97
C TRP A 73 10.54 -7.15 -8.67
N GLU A 74 11.76 -7.50 -8.36
CA GLU A 74 12.44 -8.69 -8.88
C GLU A 74 12.52 -9.72 -7.76
N TYR A 75 11.70 -10.76 -7.84
CA TYR A 75 11.77 -11.89 -6.94
C TYR A 75 12.87 -12.81 -7.40
N GLU A 76 13.78 -13.17 -6.48
CA GLU A 76 14.94 -14.00 -6.74
C GLU A 76 14.79 -15.40 -6.13
N ALA A 77 14.10 -15.51 -5.00
CA ALA A 77 13.89 -16.75 -4.28
C ALA A 77 12.51 -16.81 -3.60
N PRO A 78 11.89 -18.03 -3.49
CA PRO A 78 12.36 -19.30 -4.03
C PRO A 78 12.16 -19.41 -5.54
N GLU A 79 11.26 -18.63 -6.12
CA GLU A 79 10.92 -18.61 -7.53
C GLU A 79 11.10 -17.23 -8.13
N GLN A 80 11.58 -17.18 -9.37
CA GLN A 80 11.69 -15.93 -10.09
C GLN A 80 10.31 -15.43 -10.50
N LYS A 81 9.99 -14.20 -10.11
CA LYS A 81 8.80 -13.47 -10.51
C LYS A 81 9.16 -12.02 -10.75
N LEU A 82 8.36 -11.33 -11.53
CA LEU A 82 8.62 -9.95 -11.86
C LEU A 82 7.33 -9.13 -11.83
N PHE A 83 7.29 -8.12 -10.96
CA PHE A 83 6.25 -7.11 -10.99
C PHE A 83 6.84 -5.80 -11.52
N VAL A 84 6.21 -5.20 -12.52
CA VAL A 84 6.63 -3.91 -13.09
C VAL A 84 5.44 -2.98 -13.18
N SER A 85 5.66 -1.72 -12.83
CA SER A 85 4.73 -0.63 -13.12
C SER A 85 5.44 0.53 -13.80
N ASP A 86 4.89 1.00 -14.91
CA ASP A 86 5.32 2.23 -15.58
C ASP A 86 4.63 3.50 -15.01
N GLY A 87 3.80 3.30 -13.96
CA GLY A 87 3.01 4.35 -13.33
C GLY A 87 1.61 4.53 -13.91
N LYS A 88 1.25 3.76 -14.94
CA LYS A 88 -0.09 3.71 -15.56
C LYS A 88 -0.63 2.30 -15.64
N THR A 89 0.23 1.35 -15.98
CA THR A 89 -0.04 -0.06 -16.17
C THR A 89 0.86 -0.86 -15.25
N VAL A 90 0.35 -1.97 -14.74
CA VAL A 90 1.10 -2.98 -13.99
C VAL A 90 1.15 -4.26 -14.80
N TRP A 91 2.26 -4.97 -14.67
CA TRP A 91 2.49 -6.31 -15.20
C TRP A 91 3.04 -7.19 -14.11
N PHE A 92 2.47 -8.37 -13.96
CA PHE A 92 2.98 -9.40 -13.08
C PHE A 92 3.31 -10.64 -13.90
N TYR A 93 4.57 -10.98 -13.99
CA TYR A 93 5.11 -12.07 -14.81
C TYR A 93 5.66 -13.18 -13.92
N VAL A 94 5.18 -14.39 -14.14
CA VAL A 94 5.65 -15.63 -13.52
C VAL A 94 6.21 -16.50 -14.65
N PRO A 95 7.54 -16.62 -14.79
CA PRO A 95 8.18 -17.35 -15.88
C PRO A 95 7.75 -18.81 -15.99
N SER A 96 7.61 -19.50 -14.83
CA SER A 96 7.17 -20.92 -14.79
C SER A 96 5.79 -21.15 -15.41
N ASP A 97 4.90 -20.17 -15.29
CA ASP A 97 3.52 -20.28 -15.80
C ASP A 97 3.39 -19.85 -17.26
N HIS A 98 4.46 -19.30 -17.84
CA HIS A 98 4.45 -18.70 -19.18
C HIS A 98 3.33 -17.66 -19.38
N THR A 99 2.95 -16.97 -18.30
CA THR A 99 1.88 -15.98 -18.31
C THR A 99 2.34 -14.65 -17.71
N VAL A 100 1.73 -13.58 -18.21
CA VAL A 100 1.82 -12.25 -17.59
C VAL A 100 0.41 -11.72 -17.39
N THR A 101 0.11 -11.31 -16.16
CA THR A 101 -1.11 -10.57 -15.85
C THR A 101 -0.86 -9.09 -16.07
N ARG A 102 -1.78 -8.41 -16.76
CA ARG A 102 -1.72 -6.98 -17.03
C ARG A 102 -2.97 -6.29 -16.50
N ALA A 103 -2.79 -5.12 -15.87
CA ALA A 103 -3.90 -4.29 -15.41
C ALA A 103 -3.55 -2.81 -15.49
N PRO A 104 -4.53 -1.91 -15.63
CA PRO A 104 -4.34 -0.49 -15.34
C PRO A 104 -3.98 -0.30 -13.86
N MET A 105 -3.00 0.55 -13.55
CA MET A 105 -2.55 0.82 -12.16
C MET A 105 -3.70 1.18 -11.21
N LYS A 106 -4.70 1.92 -11.69
CA LYS A 106 -5.87 2.34 -10.89
C LYS A 106 -6.84 1.19 -10.58
N GLN A 107 -6.76 0.10 -11.33
CA GLN A 107 -7.62 -1.08 -11.20
C GLN A 107 -6.86 -2.28 -10.65
N SER A 108 -5.58 -2.10 -10.35
CA SER A 108 -4.77 -3.17 -9.78
C SER A 108 -5.21 -3.45 -8.35
N THR A 109 -5.59 -4.67 -8.09
CA THR A 109 -5.84 -5.22 -6.75
C THR A 109 -4.54 -5.71 -6.11
N ASP A 110 -3.42 -5.55 -6.78
CA ASP A 110 -2.13 -5.95 -6.25
C ASP A 110 -1.74 -5.06 -5.06
N TRP A 111 -1.48 -5.67 -3.93
CA TRP A 111 -1.13 -5.03 -2.67
C TRP A 111 0.15 -4.15 -2.75
N ARG A 112 1.03 -4.36 -3.75
CA ARG A 112 2.21 -3.52 -3.99
C ARG A 112 1.83 -2.11 -4.43
N THR A 113 0.62 -1.95 -4.95
CA THR A 113 0.10 -0.67 -5.42
C THR A 113 0.09 0.41 -4.32
N PRO A 114 -0.29 0.13 -3.05
CA PRO A 114 -0.16 1.09 -1.96
C PRO A 114 1.26 1.59 -1.73
N LEU A 115 2.30 0.78 -2.00
CA LEU A 115 3.69 1.20 -1.88
C LEU A 115 4.11 2.25 -2.93
N ALA A 116 3.23 2.58 -3.87
CA ALA A 116 3.40 3.73 -4.75
C ALA A 116 3.55 5.07 -3.97
N LEU A 117 3.22 5.10 -2.67
CA LEU A 117 3.54 6.24 -1.79
C LEU A 117 5.05 6.58 -1.83
N LEU A 118 5.92 5.55 -1.89
CA LEU A 118 7.36 5.73 -1.99
C LEU A 118 7.79 6.37 -3.32
N THR A 119 6.93 6.30 -4.33
CA THR A 119 7.13 6.97 -5.61
C THR A 119 6.69 8.44 -5.61
N GLY A 120 6.22 8.96 -4.46
CA GLY A 120 5.82 10.36 -4.28
C GLY A 120 4.50 10.77 -4.91
N LYS A 121 3.66 9.80 -5.34
CA LYS A 121 2.34 10.10 -5.92
C LYS A 121 1.26 10.43 -4.90
N ALA A 122 1.42 9.99 -3.64
CA ALA A 122 0.43 10.19 -2.60
C ALA A 122 1.09 10.45 -1.24
N LYS A 123 0.36 11.10 -0.36
CA LYS A 123 0.73 11.29 1.05
C LYS A 123 -0.07 10.34 1.92
N LEU A 124 0.53 9.86 3.02
CA LEU A 124 -0.17 8.98 3.96
C LEU A 124 -1.48 9.60 4.48
N SER A 125 -1.49 10.91 4.74
CA SER A 125 -2.70 11.62 5.16
C SER A 125 -3.83 11.62 4.12
N GLN A 126 -3.52 11.37 2.85
CA GLN A 126 -4.51 11.23 1.76
C GLN A 126 -4.97 9.78 1.60
N LEU A 127 -4.08 8.83 1.88
CA LEU A 127 -4.35 7.39 1.74
C LEU A 127 -5.09 6.82 2.95
N CYS A 128 -4.82 7.35 4.16
CA CYS A 128 -5.37 6.84 5.39
C CYS A 128 -6.62 7.63 5.81
N GLU A 129 -7.69 6.91 6.16
CA GLU A 129 -8.84 7.48 6.85
C GLU A 129 -8.49 7.72 8.32
N LYS A 130 -7.82 6.74 8.94
CA LYS A 130 -7.28 6.84 10.29
C LYS A 130 -5.77 6.59 10.25
N LEU A 131 -5.04 7.43 10.96
CA LEU A 131 -3.58 7.32 11.10
C LEU A 131 -3.20 7.50 12.57
N ASP A 132 -2.59 6.49 13.16
CA ASP A 132 -2.19 6.48 14.56
C ASP A 132 -0.84 5.79 14.77
N ILE A 133 -0.31 5.85 15.98
CA ILE A 133 0.83 5.03 16.40
C ILE A 133 0.27 3.74 16.98
N SER A 134 0.74 2.59 16.49
CA SER A 134 0.35 1.30 17.04
C SER A 134 0.79 1.17 18.49
N ALA A 135 -0.16 0.79 19.38
CA ALA A 135 0.09 0.65 20.81
C ALA A 135 0.91 -0.63 21.15
N ASN A 136 0.78 -1.67 20.32
CA ASN A 136 1.49 -2.95 20.46
C ASN A 136 2.19 -3.28 19.14
N PRO A 137 3.26 -2.54 18.81
CA PRO A 137 3.90 -2.74 17.53
C PRO A 137 4.66 -4.07 17.53
N PRO A 138 4.36 -4.96 16.59
CA PRO A 138 5.26 -6.04 16.27
C PRO A 138 6.41 -5.43 15.43
N GLY A 139 7.46 -4.99 16.08
CA GLY A 139 8.55 -4.33 15.38
C GLY A 139 9.84 -4.35 16.20
N LYS A 140 10.90 -3.82 15.62
CA LYS A 140 12.19 -3.68 16.31
C LYS A 140 12.05 -2.69 17.45
N GLN A 141 12.62 -3.01 18.61
CA GLN A 141 12.62 -2.10 19.75
C GLN A 141 13.25 -0.75 19.37
N GLY A 142 12.53 0.33 19.66
CA GLY A 142 12.94 1.69 19.32
C GLY A 142 12.29 2.25 18.06
N ASN A 143 11.81 1.41 17.15
CA ASN A 143 11.10 1.85 15.96
C ASN A 143 9.69 2.34 16.29
N ILE A 144 9.17 3.18 15.40
CA ILE A 144 7.77 3.63 15.42
C ILE A 144 6.99 2.82 14.41
N VAL A 145 5.82 2.30 14.81
CA VAL A 145 4.90 1.65 13.89
C VAL A 145 3.68 2.54 13.71
N LEU A 146 3.51 3.05 12.50
CA LEU A 146 2.31 3.75 12.07
C LEU A 146 1.24 2.73 11.70
N SER A 147 0.05 2.91 12.23
CA SER A 147 -1.16 2.21 11.86
C SER A 147 -1.97 3.09 10.92
N CYS A 148 -2.21 2.63 9.72
CA CYS A 148 -2.99 3.28 8.69
C CYS A 148 -4.20 2.41 8.35
N ARG A 149 -5.41 2.89 8.61
CA ARG A 149 -6.61 2.33 8.00
C ARG A 149 -6.79 3.00 6.65
N PRO A 150 -6.79 2.25 5.54
CA PRO A 150 -6.96 2.81 4.22
C PRO A 150 -8.29 3.54 4.10
N ARG A 151 -8.29 4.63 3.35
CA ARG A 151 -9.51 5.36 3.03
C ARG A 151 -10.25 4.60 1.94
N GLY A 152 -11.46 4.13 2.26
CA GLY A 152 -12.35 3.55 1.26
C GLY A 152 -12.71 4.58 0.20
N GLU A 153 -12.83 4.18 -1.04
CA GLU A 153 -13.52 4.99 -2.03
C GLU A 153 -14.98 5.14 -1.57
N LYS A 154 -15.30 6.25 -0.94
CA LYS A 154 -16.71 6.67 -0.89
C LYS A 154 -17.13 6.78 -2.34
N ALA A 155 -17.97 5.85 -2.79
CA ALA A 155 -18.69 6.03 -4.02
C ALA A 155 -19.26 7.45 -3.97
N THR A 156 -18.71 8.35 -4.76
CA THR A 156 -19.26 9.69 -4.95
C THR A 156 -20.58 9.48 -5.66
N LYS A 157 -21.67 9.40 -4.88
CA LYS A 157 -23.06 9.30 -5.36
C LYS A 157 -23.51 10.51 -6.14
N ASP A 158 -22.62 11.44 -6.46
CA ASP A 158 -22.96 12.74 -7.05
C ASP A 158 -22.31 12.98 -8.42
N ALA A 159 -22.14 11.94 -9.24
CA ALA A 159 -21.91 12.15 -10.67
C ALA A 159 -22.87 11.28 -11.46
N ALA A 160 -23.92 11.94 -11.91
CA ALA A 160 -25.00 11.41 -12.72
C ALA A 160 -24.55 10.46 -13.85
N GLY A 161 -25.32 9.41 -14.05
CA GLY A 161 -25.41 8.69 -15.32
C GLY A 161 -25.00 7.22 -15.24
N ASP A 162 -26.03 6.41 -15.19
CA ASP A 162 -26.19 5.05 -15.69
C ASP A 162 -24.93 4.20 -15.98
N ASN A 163 -24.89 3.06 -15.31
CA ASN A 163 -24.21 1.84 -15.73
C ASN A 163 -22.68 1.84 -15.69
N LEU A 164 -22.12 1.85 -14.47
CA LEU A 164 -20.87 1.16 -14.25
C LEU A 164 -21.05 0.25 -13.04
N GLU A 165 -21.28 -1.02 -13.31
CA GLU A 165 -21.25 -2.07 -12.30
C GLU A 165 -19.90 -1.99 -11.61
N ALA A 166 -19.96 -1.64 -10.33
CA ALA A 166 -18.82 -1.65 -9.42
C ALA A 166 -18.35 -3.10 -9.26
N SER A 167 -17.38 -3.49 -10.07
CA SER A 167 -16.77 -4.83 -10.04
C SER A 167 -15.34 -4.80 -9.49
N ILE A 168 -15.00 -3.75 -8.74
CA ILE A 168 -13.76 -3.68 -7.97
C ILE A 168 -14.16 -3.48 -6.54
N ALA A 169 -13.84 -4.46 -5.68
CA ALA A 169 -13.98 -4.27 -4.26
C ALA A 169 -13.22 -2.98 -3.88
N PRO A 170 -13.84 -2.07 -3.11
CA PRO A 170 -13.16 -0.88 -2.62
C PRO A 170 -11.86 -1.29 -1.91
N ILE A 171 -10.85 -0.43 -1.94
CA ILE A 171 -9.56 -0.70 -1.26
C ILE A 171 -9.78 -1.00 0.23
N ASP A 172 -10.80 -0.43 0.84
CA ASP A 172 -11.24 -0.70 2.22
C ASP A 172 -11.78 -2.12 2.46
N GLU A 173 -12.26 -2.81 1.41
CA GLU A 173 -12.66 -4.23 1.50
C GLU A 173 -11.48 -5.18 1.28
N GLN A 174 -10.34 -4.67 0.75
CA GLN A 174 -9.14 -5.47 0.46
C GLN A 174 -8.15 -5.46 1.62
N PHE A 175 -8.11 -4.37 2.41
CA PHE A 175 -7.13 -4.18 3.46
C PHE A 175 -7.79 -3.62 4.71
N ASP A 176 -7.70 -4.35 5.82
CA ASP A 176 -8.19 -3.88 7.11
C ASP A 176 -7.28 -2.80 7.69
N GLU A 177 -5.97 -3.00 7.57
CA GLU A 177 -4.95 -2.13 8.15
C GLU A 177 -3.62 -2.28 7.41
N VAL A 178 -2.88 -1.19 7.33
CA VAL A 178 -1.48 -1.18 6.89
C VAL A 178 -0.62 -0.65 8.02
N LEU A 179 0.34 -1.45 8.46
CA LEU A 179 1.33 -1.06 9.45
C LEU A 179 2.64 -0.68 8.75
N LEU A 180 3.21 0.47 9.11
CA LEU A 180 4.45 0.98 8.55
C LEU A 180 5.45 1.15 9.69
N GLU A 181 6.47 0.30 9.76
CA GLU A 181 7.54 0.41 10.73
C GLU A 181 8.66 1.29 10.17
N LEU A 182 9.04 2.29 10.94
CA LEU A 182 10.09 3.22 10.56
C LEU A 182 11.06 3.48 11.72
N ASP A 183 12.30 3.70 11.37
CA ASP A 183 13.31 4.21 12.26
C ASP A 183 13.00 5.68 12.58
N PRO A 184 12.84 6.06 13.87
CA PRO A 184 12.39 7.40 14.23
C PRO A 184 13.43 8.50 14.00
N GLU A 185 14.72 8.14 13.89
CA GLU A 185 15.80 9.09 13.68
C GLU A 185 16.01 9.40 12.20
N SER A 186 16.03 8.36 11.37
CA SER A 186 16.28 8.48 9.93
C SER A 186 15.00 8.61 9.09
N GLY A 187 13.86 8.19 9.63
CA GLY A 187 12.61 8.04 8.87
C GLY A 187 12.63 6.89 7.87
N GLU A 188 13.63 6.01 7.94
CA GLU A 188 13.77 4.89 7.02
C GLU A 188 12.72 3.83 7.27
N LEU A 189 12.07 3.38 6.20
CA LEU A 189 11.06 2.33 6.23
C LEU A 189 11.74 0.97 6.39
N ALA A 190 11.47 0.31 7.50
CA ALA A 190 12.03 -0.99 7.82
C ALA A 190 11.09 -2.15 7.46
N ASP A 191 9.78 -1.95 7.70
CA ASP A 191 8.77 -3.01 7.52
C ASP A 191 7.43 -2.40 7.09
N VAL A 192 6.70 -3.12 6.26
CA VAL A 192 5.31 -2.84 5.90
C VAL A 192 4.51 -4.12 6.07
N ARG A 193 3.43 -4.06 6.84
CA ARG A 193 2.48 -5.16 6.96
C ARG A 193 1.12 -4.72 6.46
N VAL A 194 0.55 -5.58 5.64
CA VAL A 194 -0.79 -5.42 5.09
C VAL A 194 -1.66 -6.50 5.70
N LEU A 195 -2.61 -6.08 6.52
CA LEU A 195 -3.59 -6.96 7.13
C LEU A 195 -4.83 -6.99 6.26
N GLN A 196 -5.25 -8.17 5.86
CA GLN A 196 -6.41 -8.38 5.00
C GLN A 196 -7.53 -9.12 5.74
N PRO A 197 -8.78 -9.01 5.27
CA PRO A 197 -9.89 -9.80 5.80
C PRO A 197 -9.57 -11.30 5.82
N GLY A 198 -10.07 -12.01 6.84
CA GLY A 198 -9.81 -13.44 6.99
C GLY A 198 -8.49 -13.79 7.68
N GLY A 199 -7.76 -12.80 8.19
CA GLY A 199 -6.51 -13.02 8.93
C GLY A 199 -5.30 -13.28 8.04
N ILE A 200 -5.37 -12.86 6.79
CA ILE A 200 -4.23 -12.87 5.87
C ILE A 200 -3.31 -11.71 6.23
N GLU A 201 -2.02 -11.99 6.36
CA GLU A 201 -0.97 -10.99 6.61
C GLU A 201 0.12 -11.09 5.55
N LEU A 202 0.46 -9.95 4.97
CA LEU A 202 1.59 -9.75 4.08
C LEU A 202 2.59 -8.81 4.77
N GLU A 203 3.78 -9.32 5.05
CA GLU A 203 4.87 -8.55 5.67
C GLU A 203 5.99 -8.35 4.66
N TYR A 204 6.46 -7.11 4.56
CA TYR A 204 7.61 -6.72 3.73
C TYR A 204 8.66 -6.08 4.60
N ARG A 205 9.77 -6.76 4.78
CA ARG A 205 10.97 -6.21 5.42
C ARG A 205 11.91 -5.68 4.37
N PHE A 206 12.33 -4.45 4.56
CA PHE A 206 13.26 -3.79 3.66
C PHE A 206 14.63 -3.61 4.30
N GLY A 207 15.67 -3.63 3.45
CA GLY A 207 17.03 -3.34 3.86
C GLY A 207 17.87 -2.77 2.73
N ASN A 208 19.02 -2.21 3.10
CA ASN A 208 19.99 -1.66 2.15
C ASN A 208 19.39 -0.59 1.22
N TRP A 209 18.60 0.31 1.76
CA TRP A 209 18.02 1.41 1.00
C TRP A 209 19.11 2.28 0.37
N GLN A 210 19.04 2.47 -0.94
CA GLN A 210 19.89 3.35 -1.70
C GLN A 210 19.03 4.34 -2.49
N ALA A 211 19.42 5.60 -2.45
CA ALA A 211 18.68 6.67 -3.13
C ALA A 211 19.53 7.29 -4.26
N ASN A 212 18.82 7.76 -5.30
CA ASN A 212 19.39 8.49 -6.42
C ASN A 212 20.42 7.70 -7.26
N LEU A 213 20.28 6.38 -7.30
CA LEU A 213 21.05 5.56 -8.22
C LEU A 213 20.65 5.87 -9.68
N PRO A 214 21.59 5.80 -10.62
CA PRO A 214 21.29 5.95 -12.05
C PRO A 214 20.61 4.70 -12.59
N LEU A 215 19.28 4.62 -12.44
CA LEU A 215 18.47 3.52 -12.96
C LEU A 215 18.07 3.80 -14.42
N ALA A 216 18.26 2.81 -15.30
CA ALA A 216 17.82 2.90 -16.68
C ALA A 216 16.28 2.93 -16.75
N GLU A 217 15.72 3.78 -17.61
CA GLU A 217 14.26 3.86 -17.78
C GLU A 217 13.64 2.53 -18.27
N SER A 218 14.40 1.76 -19.04
CA SER A 218 13.99 0.44 -19.53
C SER A 218 13.65 -0.56 -18.42
N LEU A 219 14.19 -0.38 -17.20
CA LEU A 219 13.83 -1.22 -16.04
C LEU A 219 12.32 -1.16 -15.71
N PHE A 220 11.67 -0.07 -16.04
CA PHE A 220 10.26 0.17 -15.73
C PHE A 220 9.34 -0.06 -16.94
N HIS A 221 9.86 -0.67 -18.00
CA HIS A 221 9.10 -1.06 -19.18
C HIS A 221 9.11 -2.58 -19.30
N PHE A 222 7.95 -3.20 -19.19
CA PHE A 222 7.83 -4.64 -19.37
C PHE A 222 7.64 -4.96 -20.86
N GLN A 223 8.43 -5.93 -21.33
CA GLN A 223 8.25 -6.54 -22.66
C GLN A 223 8.06 -8.04 -22.46
N ALA A 224 6.88 -8.54 -22.86
CA ALA A 224 6.59 -9.95 -22.75
C ALA A 224 7.56 -10.77 -23.62
N PRO A 225 8.20 -11.80 -23.06
CA PRO A 225 9.02 -12.72 -23.84
C PRO A 225 8.18 -13.43 -24.90
N SER A 226 8.85 -13.92 -25.96
CA SER A 226 8.19 -14.67 -27.00
C SER A 226 7.50 -15.92 -26.45
N GLY A 227 6.24 -16.16 -26.83
CA GLY A 227 5.46 -17.30 -26.37
C GLY A 227 4.78 -17.16 -25.01
N VAL A 228 4.90 -16.01 -24.36
CA VAL A 228 4.20 -15.72 -23.10
C VAL A 228 2.80 -15.20 -23.39
N ALA A 229 1.80 -15.77 -22.72
CA ALA A 229 0.40 -15.32 -22.81
C ALA A 229 0.18 -14.06 -21.93
N ILE A 230 -0.49 -13.05 -22.49
CA ILE A 230 -0.91 -11.86 -21.74
C ILE A 230 -2.35 -12.07 -21.31
N VAL A 231 -2.59 -12.02 -20.00
CA VAL A 231 -3.90 -12.12 -19.38
C VAL A 231 -4.28 -10.75 -18.81
N GLU A 232 -5.38 -10.19 -19.30
CA GLU A 232 -5.90 -8.95 -18.72
C GLU A 232 -6.61 -9.27 -17.41
N GLN A 233 -6.34 -8.51 -16.37
CA GLN A 233 -7.09 -8.64 -15.12
C GLN A 233 -8.55 -8.25 -15.37
N PRO A 234 -9.54 -9.08 -14.98
CA PRO A 234 -10.95 -8.74 -15.12
C PRO A 234 -11.24 -7.38 -14.46
N LYS A 235 -12.13 -6.64 -15.13
CA LYS A 235 -12.64 -5.36 -14.58
C LYS A 235 -13.60 -5.61 -13.43
#